data_012341c92ddee8d645e7f5b6fcb1e3bf
#
_entry.id   012341c92ddee8d645e7f5b6fcb1e3bf
#
_cell.length_a   1.000
_cell.length_b   1.000
_cell.length_c   1.000
_cell.angle_alpha   90.00
_cell.angle_beta   90.00
_cell.angle_gamma   90.00
#
_symmetry.space_group_name_H-M   'P 1'
#
loop_
_entity.id
_entity.type
_entity.pdbx_description
1 polymer ?
#
loop_
_entity_poly.entity_id
_entity_poly.type
_entity_poly.pdbx_seq_one_letter_code
_entity_poly.pdbx_strand_id
1 'polypeptide(L)'
;MPLSTTQSLLDSTPLNNVDARVLLGHLLEQSLGWPRSALVSKDQEKLPESLISQWLELEQGRLQGQPVAYLIGKKGFHGIELNVNPSVLIPRPETELLVDLAIEEIKCQITHSDQVLKLRVLDLGTGSGAIALALANAIRESDQDTLKIEVIGIDASSDAITLAHQNAIALDLSDVVQFIQSNWYTNIPKEWLGSFDLILSNPPYIDPRDPHLHEGDLRFEPRKALTDEHDGLQCIRLILDRCQEFLKGDGLIALEHGYNQAAQVRALLNQAGLSDVESRPDLAGHMRISIGRKAPKTPLANRS
;
A
#
# COMPACT_ATOMS: atom_id res chain seq x y z
N MET A 1 -34.31 1.80 -25.10
CA MET A 1 -33.72 2.83 -25.99
C MET A 1 -32.39 2.30 -26.51
N PRO A 2 -31.91 2.67 -27.69
CA PRO A 2 -30.57 2.23 -28.11
C PRO A 2 -29.54 2.82 -27.15
N LEU A 3 -28.56 1.98 -26.71
CA LEU A 3 -27.43 2.39 -25.86
C LEU A 3 -26.50 3.25 -26.73
N SER A 4 -26.61 4.56 -26.65
CA SER A 4 -25.85 5.46 -27.52
C SER A 4 -25.30 6.72 -26.84
N THR A 5 -25.65 6.96 -25.59
CA THR A 5 -25.22 8.14 -24.84
C THR A 5 -24.81 7.75 -23.41
N THR A 6 -24.02 8.62 -22.75
CA THR A 6 -23.60 8.44 -21.34
C THR A 6 -24.82 8.20 -20.45
N GLN A 7 -25.88 9.01 -20.60
CA GLN A 7 -27.11 8.89 -19.82
C GLN A 7 -27.78 7.53 -20.05
N SER A 8 -27.91 7.10 -21.34
CA SER A 8 -28.57 5.82 -21.66
C SER A 8 -27.81 4.61 -21.10
N LEU A 9 -26.49 4.65 -21.04
CA LEU A 9 -25.67 3.60 -20.40
C LEU A 9 -25.89 3.57 -18.89
N LEU A 10 -25.86 4.72 -18.22
CA LEU A 10 -26.07 4.81 -16.76
C LEU A 10 -27.49 4.41 -16.35
N ASP A 11 -28.52 4.75 -17.16
CA ASP A 11 -29.92 4.44 -16.85
C ASP A 11 -30.26 2.95 -17.07
N SER A 12 -29.52 2.28 -17.95
CA SER A 12 -29.80 0.88 -18.31
C SER A 12 -28.95 -0.14 -17.54
N THR A 13 -27.86 0.29 -16.90
CA THR A 13 -26.97 -0.62 -16.20
C THR A 13 -27.58 -1.15 -14.90
N PRO A 14 -27.43 -2.46 -14.59
CA PRO A 14 -27.80 -3.02 -13.29
C PRO A 14 -26.75 -2.78 -12.20
N LEU A 15 -25.59 -2.16 -12.51
CA LEU A 15 -24.57 -1.82 -11.54
C LEU A 15 -25.09 -0.75 -10.57
N ASN A 16 -24.52 -0.73 -9.35
CA ASN A 16 -24.74 0.40 -8.46
C ASN A 16 -24.17 1.68 -9.08
N ASN A 17 -24.77 2.83 -8.74
CA ASN A 17 -24.44 4.12 -9.34
C ASN A 17 -22.99 4.56 -9.15
N VAL A 18 -22.33 4.15 -8.06
CA VAL A 18 -20.94 4.51 -7.77
C VAL A 18 -20.01 3.79 -8.75
N ASP A 19 -20.11 2.46 -8.82
CA ASP A 19 -19.28 1.64 -9.71
C ASP A 19 -19.50 2.02 -11.18
N ALA A 20 -20.76 2.18 -11.59
CA ALA A 20 -21.13 2.57 -12.97
C ALA A 20 -20.45 3.91 -13.36
N ARG A 21 -20.52 4.92 -12.50
CA ARG A 21 -19.91 6.22 -12.76
C ARG A 21 -18.39 6.21 -12.75
N VAL A 22 -17.78 5.36 -11.91
CA VAL A 22 -16.31 5.22 -11.88
C VAL A 22 -15.83 4.55 -13.16
N LEU A 23 -16.43 3.42 -13.55
CA LEU A 23 -16.06 2.67 -14.74
C LEU A 23 -16.30 3.49 -16.03
N LEU A 24 -17.48 4.11 -16.17
CA LEU A 24 -17.78 4.89 -17.35
C LEU A 24 -16.95 6.17 -17.41
N GLY A 25 -16.72 6.84 -16.28
CA GLY A 25 -15.87 8.03 -16.23
C GLY A 25 -14.43 7.72 -16.65
N HIS A 26 -13.86 6.62 -16.18
CA HIS A 26 -12.54 6.13 -16.62
C HIS A 26 -12.51 5.86 -18.14
N LEU A 27 -13.53 5.17 -18.65
CA LEU A 27 -13.61 4.84 -20.07
C LEU A 27 -13.73 6.08 -20.97
N LEU A 28 -14.51 7.08 -20.56
CA LEU A 28 -14.63 8.37 -21.26
C LEU A 28 -13.31 9.13 -21.29
N GLU A 29 -12.58 9.12 -20.18
CA GLU A 29 -11.28 9.77 -20.08
C GLU A 29 -10.25 9.10 -20.97
N GLN A 30 -10.14 7.76 -20.93
CA GLN A 30 -9.18 7.00 -21.72
C GLN A 30 -9.47 7.05 -23.22
N SER A 31 -10.76 6.95 -23.62
CA SER A 31 -11.13 6.81 -25.03
C SER A 31 -11.35 8.16 -25.73
N LEU A 32 -11.78 9.18 -25.01
CA LEU A 32 -12.19 10.47 -25.57
C LEU A 32 -11.44 11.67 -24.98
N GLY A 33 -10.60 11.47 -23.95
CA GLY A 33 -9.98 12.56 -23.20
C GLY A 33 -10.97 13.42 -22.43
N TRP A 34 -12.17 12.92 -22.16
CA TRP A 34 -13.20 13.66 -21.46
C TRP A 34 -13.00 13.57 -19.95
N PRO A 35 -13.00 14.68 -19.21
CA PRO A 35 -12.88 14.64 -17.77
C PRO A 35 -14.13 14.01 -17.14
N ARG A 36 -14.02 13.55 -15.89
CA ARG A 36 -15.12 12.91 -15.15
C ARG A 36 -16.41 13.75 -15.10
N SER A 37 -16.30 15.09 -15.16
CA SER A 37 -17.44 16.00 -15.24
C SER A 37 -18.28 15.81 -16.50
N ALA A 38 -17.73 15.20 -17.56
CA ALA A 38 -18.45 14.89 -18.80
C ALA A 38 -19.59 13.88 -18.59
N LEU A 39 -19.55 13.08 -17.52
CA LEU A 39 -20.69 12.23 -17.11
C LEU A 39 -22.00 13.01 -16.92
N VAL A 40 -21.91 14.32 -16.69
CA VAL A 40 -23.06 15.22 -16.52
C VAL A 40 -23.14 16.22 -17.66
N SER A 41 -22.02 16.86 -18.03
CA SER A 41 -22.02 17.95 -19.02
C SER A 41 -22.19 17.48 -20.47
N LYS A 42 -21.96 16.18 -20.73
CA LYS A 42 -22.06 15.56 -22.05
C LYS A 42 -22.92 14.29 -22.05
N ASP A 43 -23.89 14.24 -21.15
CA ASP A 43 -24.72 13.06 -20.89
C ASP A 43 -25.55 12.61 -22.10
N GLN A 44 -25.91 13.55 -23.00
CA GLN A 44 -26.68 13.30 -24.23
C GLN A 44 -25.82 13.16 -25.49
N GLU A 45 -24.49 13.32 -25.40
CA GLU A 45 -23.64 13.17 -26.57
C GLU A 45 -23.55 11.70 -26.98
N LYS A 46 -23.58 11.45 -28.30
CA LYS A 46 -23.46 10.09 -28.86
C LYS A 46 -22.05 9.56 -28.65
N LEU A 47 -21.97 8.36 -28.13
CA LEU A 47 -20.72 7.64 -27.90
C LEU A 47 -20.36 6.74 -29.11
N PRO A 48 -19.07 6.55 -29.39
CA PRO A 48 -18.63 5.59 -30.41
C PRO A 48 -19.04 4.15 -30.04
N GLU A 49 -19.35 3.34 -31.05
CA GLU A 49 -19.71 1.93 -30.84
C GLU A 49 -18.60 1.13 -30.13
N SER A 50 -17.33 1.44 -30.41
CA SER A 50 -16.19 0.83 -29.73
C SER A 50 -16.18 1.09 -28.23
N LEU A 51 -16.56 2.31 -27.82
CA LEU A 51 -16.66 2.65 -26.39
C LEU A 51 -17.83 1.92 -25.72
N ILE A 52 -18.97 1.81 -26.42
CA ILE A 52 -20.12 1.05 -25.91
C ILE A 52 -19.77 -0.43 -25.73
N SER A 53 -19.01 -1.02 -26.66
CA SER A 53 -18.53 -2.40 -26.53
C SER A 53 -17.62 -2.58 -25.32
N GLN A 54 -16.67 -1.68 -25.11
CA GLN A 54 -15.79 -1.68 -23.94
C GLN A 54 -16.57 -1.49 -22.63
N TRP A 55 -17.58 -0.63 -22.63
CA TRP A 55 -18.47 -0.46 -21.48
C TRP A 55 -19.15 -1.78 -21.10
N LEU A 56 -19.70 -2.49 -22.06
CA LEU A 56 -20.38 -3.76 -21.82
C LEU A 56 -19.44 -4.83 -21.26
N GLU A 57 -18.17 -4.83 -21.67
CA GLU A 57 -17.14 -5.72 -21.10
C GLU A 57 -16.84 -5.38 -19.63
N LEU A 58 -16.65 -4.08 -19.32
CA LEU A 58 -16.43 -3.63 -17.95
C LEU A 58 -17.64 -3.90 -17.05
N GLU A 59 -18.84 -3.60 -17.54
CA GLU A 59 -20.10 -3.88 -16.84
C GLU A 59 -20.23 -5.38 -16.53
N GLN A 60 -20.01 -6.23 -17.51
CA GLN A 60 -20.06 -7.68 -17.33
C GLN A 60 -19.02 -8.17 -16.30
N GLY A 61 -17.78 -7.68 -16.38
CA GLY A 61 -16.73 -8.00 -15.42
C GLY A 61 -17.14 -7.62 -14.00
N ARG A 62 -17.73 -6.42 -13.82
CA ARG A 62 -18.21 -5.96 -12.51
C ARG A 62 -19.40 -6.77 -12.00
N LEU A 63 -20.34 -7.15 -12.87
CA LEU A 63 -21.47 -8.04 -12.52
C LEU A 63 -21.01 -9.44 -12.09
N GLN A 64 -19.88 -9.91 -12.61
CA GLN A 64 -19.23 -11.13 -12.15
C GLN A 64 -18.51 -10.94 -10.81
N GLY A 65 -18.46 -9.68 -10.31
CA GLY A 65 -17.89 -9.30 -9.03
C GLY A 65 -16.43 -8.88 -9.09
N GLN A 66 -15.83 -8.70 -10.28
CA GLN A 66 -14.44 -8.22 -10.38
C GLN A 66 -14.29 -6.83 -9.75
N PRO A 67 -13.22 -6.60 -8.98
CA PRO A 67 -12.94 -5.29 -8.38
C PRO A 67 -12.85 -4.19 -9.44
N VAL A 68 -13.49 -3.04 -9.16
CA VAL A 68 -13.40 -1.87 -10.05
C VAL A 68 -11.95 -1.48 -10.32
N ALA A 69 -11.08 -1.53 -9.31
CA ALA A 69 -9.67 -1.21 -9.45
C ALA A 69 -8.94 -2.13 -10.47
N TYR A 70 -9.28 -3.42 -10.51
CA TYR A 70 -8.70 -4.32 -11.50
C TYR A 70 -9.28 -4.13 -12.90
N LEU A 71 -10.57 -3.79 -13.00
CA LEU A 71 -11.20 -3.49 -14.28
C LEU A 71 -10.62 -2.26 -14.95
N ILE A 72 -10.29 -1.23 -14.18
CA ILE A 72 -9.66 0.00 -14.70
C ILE A 72 -8.13 -0.07 -14.67
N GLY A 73 -7.55 -1.07 -13.98
CA GLY A 73 -6.11 -1.23 -13.86
C GLY A 73 -5.41 -0.23 -12.95
N LYS A 74 -6.18 0.61 -12.21
CA LYS A 74 -5.62 1.72 -11.42
C LYS A 74 -6.29 1.86 -10.06
N LYS A 75 -5.53 2.39 -9.08
CA LYS A 75 -5.99 2.71 -7.73
C LYS A 75 -5.28 3.95 -7.20
N GLY A 76 -6.06 4.92 -6.74
CA GLY A 76 -5.54 6.07 -5.97
C GLY A 76 -5.16 5.63 -4.56
N PHE A 77 -4.03 6.11 -4.05
CA PHE A 77 -3.51 5.84 -2.71
C PHE A 77 -2.61 6.99 -2.27
N HIS A 78 -2.91 7.63 -1.13
CA HIS A 78 -2.12 8.70 -0.50
C HIS A 78 -1.59 9.76 -1.50
N GLY A 79 -2.48 10.28 -2.34
CA GLY A 79 -2.16 11.33 -3.32
C GLY A 79 -1.50 10.87 -4.61
N ILE A 80 -1.13 9.60 -4.77
CA ILE A 80 -0.60 9.03 -6.00
C ILE A 80 -1.61 8.08 -6.67
N GLU A 81 -1.44 7.84 -7.97
CA GLU A 81 -2.19 6.83 -8.71
C GLU A 81 -1.28 5.65 -9.09
N LEU A 82 -1.67 4.44 -8.69
CA LEU A 82 -0.90 3.21 -8.90
C LEU A 82 -1.58 2.30 -9.92
N ASN A 83 -0.81 1.67 -10.78
CA ASN A 83 -1.29 0.53 -11.54
C ASN A 83 -1.49 -0.66 -10.59
N VAL A 84 -2.60 -1.36 -10.76
CA VAL A 84 -2.95 -2.57 -10.01
C VAL A 84 -3.49 -3.65 -10.93
N ASN A 85 -3.25 -4.90 -10.58
CA ASN A 85 -3.77 -6.06 -11.29
C ASN A 85 -3.93 -7.24 -10.30
N PRO A 86 -4.47 -8.39 -10.71
CA PRO A 86 -4.71 -9.54 -9.81
C PRO A 86 -3.46 -10.16 -9.18
N SER A 87 -2.25 -9.66 -9.42
CA SER A 87 -1.02 -10.14 -8.76
C SER A 87 -0.72 -9.45 -7.42
N VAL A 88 -1.43 -8.37 -7.08
CA VAL A 88 -1.20 -7.57 -5.86
C VAL A 88 -2.50 -7.27 -5.12
N LEU A 89 -2.40 -7.04 -3.82
CA LEU A 89 -3.48 -6.46 -3.02
C LEU A 89 -3.84 -5.06 -3.57
N ILE A 90 -5.14 -4.77 -3.69
CA ILE A 90 -5.60 -3.42 -3.99
C ILE A 90 -5.31 -2.54 -2.76
N PRO A 91 -4.54 -1.46 -2.87
CA PRO A 91 -4.22 -0.58 -1.75
C PRO A 91 -5.48 -0.09 -1.01
N ARG A 92 -5.45 -0.19 0.34
CA ARG A 92 -6.57 0.15 1.22
C ARG A 92 -6.38 1.54 1.83
N PRO A 93 -7.45 2.32 2.04
CA PRO A 93 -7.34 3.63 2.70
C PRO A 93 -6.72 3.56 4.10
N GLU A 94 -6.99 2.47 4.85
CA GLU A 94 -6.45 2.27 6.19
C GLU A 94 -4.92 2.15 6.20
N THR A 95 -4.34 1.63 5.12
CA THR A 95 -2.88 1.50 4.94
C THR A 95 -2.18 2.85 4.79
N GLU A 96 -2.90 3.91 4.38
CA GLU A 96 -2.36 5.29 4.31
C GLU A 96 -1.84 5.76 5.68
N LEU A 97 -2.38 5.24 6.76
CA LEU A 97 -1.93 5.53 8.12
C LEU A 97 -0.46 5.12 8.38
N LEU A 98 0.05 4.07 7.70
CA LEU A 98 1.49 3.70 7.76
C LEU A 98 2.37 4.78 7.11
N VAL A 99 1.90 5.37 6.02
CA VAL A 99 2.62 6.45 5.33
C VAL A 99 2.63 7.71 6.18
N ASP A 100 1.46 8.09 6.74
CA ASP A 100 1.35 9.25 7.63
C ASP A 100 2.27 9.12 8.83
N LEU A 101 2.29 7.95 9.48
CA LEU A 101 3.16 7.65 10.61
C LEU A 101 4.65 7.77 10.22
N ALA A 102 5.03 7.24 9.05
CA ALA A 102 6.41 7.33 8.58
C ALA A 102 6.82 8.80 8.32
N ILE A 103 5.92 9.60 7.75
CA ILE A 103 6.15 11.04 7.52
C ILE A 103 6.30 11.79 8.86
N GLU A 104 5.46 11.49 9.86
CA GLU A 104 5.57 12.08 11.21
C GLU A 104 6.92 11.77 11.85
N GLU A 105 7.34 10.50 11.81
CA GLU A 105 8.62 10.05 12.37
C GLU A 105 9.80 10.72 11.69
N ILE A 106 9.81 10.80 10.36
CA ILE A 106 10.84 11.47 9.58
C ILE A 106 10.90 12.97 9.92
N LYS A 107 9.76 13.65 10.00
CA LYS A 107 9.71 15.07 10.39
C LYS A 107 10.25 15.29 11.80
N CYS A 108 9.95 14.40 12.74
CA CYS A 108 10.47 14.44 14.09
C CYS A 108 12.00 14.36 14.10
N GLN A 109 12.60 13.46 13.31
CA GLN A 109 14.05 13.32 13.20
C GLN A 109 14.73 14.55 12.58
N ILE A 110 14.10 15.18 11.57
CA ILE A 110 14.62 16.39 10.92
C ILE A 110 14.68 17.56 11.91
N THR A 111 13.65 17.76 12.73
CA THR A 111 13.60 18.86 13.69
C THR A 111 14.67 18.79 14.79
N HIS A 112 15.27 17.62 14.98
CA HIS A 112 16.31 17.38 15.99
C HIS A 112 17.73 17.30 15.39
N SER A 113 17.91 17.63 14.12
CA SER A 113 19.21 17.56 13.44
C SER A 113 19.51 18.80 12.60
N ASP A 114 20.68 19.41 12.83
CA ASP A 114 21.22 20.50 12.00
C ASP A 114 22.00 20.00 10.77
N GLN A 115 22.03 18.68 10.53
CA GLN A 115 22.81 18.07 9.45
C GLN A 115 21.87 17.42 8.40
N VAL A 116 22.43 17.21 7.20
CA VAL A 116 21.74 16.41 6.17
C VAL A 116 21.51 15.00 6.69
N LEU A 117 20.24 14.65 6.88
CA LEU A 117 19.83 13.32 7.30
C LEU A 117 19.84 12.35 6.11
N LYS A 118 20.35 11.15 6.37
CA LYS A 118 20.23 10.02 5.44
C LYS A 118 19.40 8.95 6.12
N LEU A 119 18.17 8.80 5.65
CA LEU A 119 17.23 7.84 6.20
C LEU A 119 17.02 6.67 5.23
N ARG A 120 16.92 5.49 5.78
CA ARG A 120 16.62 4.28 5.02
C ARG A 120 15.36 3.65 5.57
N VAL A 121 14.40 3.40 4.69
CA VAL A 121 13.10 2.80 4.99
C VAL A 121 12.96 1.47 4.27
N LEU A 122 12.41 0.47 4.96
CA LEU A 122 12.10 -0.84 4.41
C LEU A 122 10.59 -1.06 4.43
N ASP A 123 10.00 -1.37 3.29
CA ASP A 123 8.60 -1.76 3.13
C ASP A 123 8.53 -3.27 2.84
N LEU A 124 8.06 -4.04 3.82
CA LEU A 124 7.98 -5.50 3.77
C LEU A 124 6.60 -5.94 3.25
N GLY A 125 6.58 -6.68 2.16
CA GLY A 125 5.34 -7.05 1.46
C GLY A 125 4.79 -5.88 0.66
N THR A 126 5.66 -5.24 -0.15
CA THR A 126 5.37 -3.95 -0.82
C THR A 126 4.22 -4.01 -1.83
N GLY A 127 3.87 -5.20 -2.34
CA GLY A 127 2.78 -5.37 -3.31
C GLY A 127 2.96 -4.51 -4.56
N SER A 128 2.04 -3.59 -4.80
CA SER A 128 2.11 -2.60 -5.90
C SER A 128 3.15 -1.49 -5.67
N GLY A 129 3.86 -1.50 -4.54
CA GLY A 129 4.76 -0.41 -4.12
C GLY A 129 4.04 0.71 -3.37
N ALA A 130 2.80 0.50 -2.93
CA ALA A 130 1.93 1.56 -2.44
C ALA A 130 2.56 2.38 -1.29
N ILE A 131 3.02 1.74 -0.22
CA ILE A 131 3.62 2.42 0.94
C ILE A 131 4.93 3.09 0.53
N ALA A 132 5.83 2.34 -0.12
CA ALA A 132 7.15 2.83 -0.52
C ALA A 132 7.07 4.05 -1.44
N LEU A 133 6.21 3.99 -2.47
CA LEU A 133 6.07 5.05 -3.47
C LEU A 133 5.34 6.27 -2.92
N ALA A 134 4.29 6.07 -2.12
CA ALA A 134 3.58 7.17 -1.48
C ALA A 134 4.48 7.95 -0.52
N LEU A 135 5.29 7.24 0.30
CA LEU A 135 6.26 7.87 1.19
C LEU A 135 7.32 8.65 0.40
N ALA A 136 7.90 8.05 -0.63
CA ALA A 136 8.91 8.71 -1.46
C ALA A 136 8.35 9.96 -2.15
N ASN A 137 7.12 9.88 -2.67
CA ASN A 137 6.45 11.03 -3.30
C ASN A 137 6.19 12.17 -2.30
N ALA A 138 5.66 11.86 -1.12
CA ALA A 138 5.37 12.86 -0.09
C ALA A 138 6.63 13.58 0.39
N ILE A 139 7.77 12.88 0.47
CA ILE A 139 9.04 13.48 0.84
C ILE A 139 9.59 14.35 -0.28
N ARG A 140 9.52 13.90 -1.55
CA ARG A 140 9.94 14.70 -2.70
C ARG A 140 9.15 16.01 -2.78
N GLU A 141 7.83 15.98 -2.54
CA GLU A 141 6.98 17.16 -2.53
C GLU A 141 7.27 18.12 -1.38
N SER A 142 7.92 17.67 -0.30
CA SER A 142 8.27 18.51 0.84
C SER A 142 9.46 19.46 0.59
N ASP A 143 10.14 19.34 -0.54
CA ASP A 143 11.26 20.19 -1.02
C ASP A 143 12.34 20.45 0.06
N GLN A 144 12.73 19.40 0.80
CA GLN A 144 13.69 19.50 1.90
C GLN A 144 15.10 19.12 1.43
N ASP A 145 15.92 20.08 1.07
CA ASP A 145 17.34 19.88 0.69
C ASP A 145 18.19 19.16 1.76
N THR A 146 17.71 19.15 3.00
CA THR A 146 18.39 18.54 4.15
C THR A 146 18.09 17.06 4.35
N LEU A 147 17.20 16.45 3.53
CA LEU A 147 16.82 15.06 3.66
C LEU A 147 17.19 14.24 2.42
N LYS A 148 17.94 13.16 2.63
CA LYS A 148 18.13 12.10 1.64
C LYS A 148 17.46 10.83 2.13
N ILE A 149 16.46 10.36 1.40
CA ILE A 149 15.79 9.12 1.72
C ILE A 149 16.12 8.04 0.68
N GLU A 150 16.30 6.82 1.17
CA GLU A 150 16.36 5.60 0.36
C GLU A 150 15.25 4.68 0.83
N VAL A 151 14.31 4.35 -0.05
CA VAL A 151 13.18 3.48 0.25
C VAL A 151 13.39 2.15 -0.47
N ILE A 152 13.30 1.06 0.27
CA ILE A 152 13.43 -0.29 -0.27
C ILE A 152 12.11 -1.03 -0.05
N GLY A 153 11.45 -1.43 -1.14
CA GLY A 153 10.28 -2.31 -1.11
C GLY A 153 10.69 -3.74 -1.38
N ILE A 154 10.17 -4.69 -0.63
CA ILE A 154 10.38 -6.09 -0.91
C ILE A 154 9.07 -6.86 -0.98
N ASP A 155 9.03 -7.87 -1.83
CA ASP A 155 7.92 -8.81 -1.94
C ASP A 155 8.43 -10.19 -2.35
N ALA A 156 7.73 -11.25 -1.93
CA ALA A 156 8.04 -12.62 -2.36
C ALA A 156 7.60 -12.90 -3.80
N SER A 157 6.60 -12.15 -4.30
CA SER A 157 6.05 -12.28 -5.65
C SER A 157 6.87 -11.50 -6.66
N SER A 158 7.41 -12.19 -7.68
CA SER A 158 8.08 -11.54 -8.83
C SER A 158 7.15 -10.62 -9.62
N ASP A 159 5.86 -10.98 -9.69
CA ASP A 159 4.86 -10.19 -10.42
C ASP A 159 4.54 -8.89 -9.68
N ALA A 160 4.46 -8.93 -8.34
CA ALA A 160 4.32 -7.74 -7.51
C ALA A 160 5.53 -6.81 -7.67
N ILE A 161 6.76 -7.34 -7.60
CA ILE A 161 7.99 -6.57 -7.81
C ILE A 161 8.03 -5.93 -9.21
N THR A 162 7.62 -6.67 -10.24
CA THR A 162 7.54 -6.14 -11.60
C THR A 162 6.56 -4.97 -11.68
N LEU A 163 5.37 -5.11 -11.08
CA LEU A 163 4.36 -4.05 -11.06
C LEU A 163 4.83 -2.84 -10.24
N ALA A 164 5.48 -3.05 -9.10
CA ALA A 164 6.04 -1.98 -8.27
C ALA A 164 7.10 -1.17 -9.01
N HIS A 165 7.98 -1.83 -9.78
CA HIS A 165 8.93 -1.16 -10.68
C HIS A 165 8.22 -0.31 -11.74
N GLN A 166 7.17 -0.85 -12.38
CA GLN A 166 6.38 -0.09 -13.37
C GLN A 166 5.74 1.15 -12.75
N ASN A 167 5.24 1.04 -11.53
CA ASN A 167 4.69 2.17 -10.79
C ASN A 167 5.76 3.19 -10.43
N ALA A 168 6.96 2.77 -10.02
CA ALA A 168 8.07 3.70 -9.76
C ALA A 168 8.45 4.51 -11.01
N ILE A 169 8.51 3.84 -12.17
CA ILE A 169 8.78 4.51 -13.45
C ILE A 169 7.68 5.50 -13.79
N ALA A 170 6.41 5.10 -13.66
CA ALA A 170 5.26 5.94 -13.99
C ALA A 170 5.16 7.19 -13.09
N LEU A 171 5.67 7.12 -11.86
CA LEU A 171 5.69 8.20 -10.89
C LEU A 171 7.01 8.99 -10.86
N ASP A 172 7.99 8.62 -11.71
CA ASP A 172 9.33 9.22 -11.73
C ASP A 172 10.05 9.15 -10.36
N LEU A 173 9.98 7.96 -9.72
CA LEU A 173 10.55 7.69 -8.40
C LEU A 173 11.64 6.60 -8.40
N SER A 174 12.08 6.17 -9.58
CA SER A 174 13.02 5.05 -9.73
C SER A 174 14.44 5.32 -9.20
N ASP A 175 14.77 6.58 -8.95
CA ASP A 175 16.06 7.01 -8.39
C ASP A 175 16.10 6.96 -6.85
N VAL A 176 14.94 6.96 -6.20
CA VAL A 176 14.81 6.99 -4.72
C VAL A 176 14.19 5.73 -4.13
N VAL A 177 13.51 4.91 -4.96
CA VAL A 177 12.87 3.66 -4.51
C VAL A 177 13.46 2.47 -5.25
N GLN A 178 13.88 1.45 -4.49
CA GLN A 178 14.33 0.16 -5.03
C GLN A 178 13.36 -0.94 -4.66
N PHE A 179 13.17 -1.91 -5.56
CA PHE A 179 12.38 -3.09 -5.27
C PHE A 179 13.20 -4.36 -5.41
N ILE A 180 13.07 -5.29 -4.45
CA ILE A 180 13.86 -6.53 -4.40
C ILE A 180 12.92 -7.71 -4.15
N GLN A 181 13.02 -8.75 -4.97
CA GLN A 181 12.30 -9.98 -4.69
C GLN A 181 12.95 -10.71 -3.51
N SER A 182 12.20 -10.81 -2.41
CA SER A 182 12.65 -11.48 -1.19
C SER A 182 11.47 -12.02 -0.37
N ASN A 183 11.64 -13.19 0.19
CA ASN A 183 10.73 -13.68 1.23
C ASN A 183 11.19 -13.06 2.57
N TRP A 184 10.52 -11.99 2.97
CA TRP A 184 10.89 -11.13 4.09
C TRP A 184 12.38 -10.74 3.98
N TYR A 185 13.19 -11.04 4.98
CA TYR A 185 14.60 -10.63 5.06
C TYR A 185 15.58 -11.55 4.31
N THR A 186 15.11 -12.61 3.62
CA THR A 186 15.99 -13.69 3.13
C THR A 186 17.04 -13.23 2.14
N ASN A 187 16.67 -12.34 1.19
CA ASN A 187 17.55 -11.85 0.13
C ASN A 187 18.05 -10.42 0.38
N ILE A 188 17.79 -9.85 1.56
CA ILE A 188 18.32 -8.52 1.89
C ILE A 188 19.84 -8.60 2.07
N PRO A 189 20.63 -7.70 1.46
CA PRO A 189 22.06 -7.66 1.59
C PRO A 189 22.51 -7.58 3.06
N LYS A 190 23.52 -8.36 3.45
CA LYS A 190 24.02 -8.38 4.83
C LYS A 190 24.62 -7.05 5.28
N GLU A 191 25.13 -6.26 4.36
CA GLU A 191 25.64 -4.90 4.61
C GLU A 191 24.52 -3.93 5.06
N TRP A 192 23.26 -4.30 4.94
CA TRP A 192 22.13 -3.52 5.41
C TRP A 192 21.67 -3.89 6.82
N LEU A 193 22.37 -4.79 7.49
CA LEU A 193 22.11 -5.07 8.91
C LEU A 193 22.32 -3.80 9.75
N GLY A 194 21.34 -3.47 10.59
CA GLY A 194 21.36 -2.29 11.46
C GLY A 194 21.35 -0.96 10.72
N SER A 195 20.78 -0.92 9.51
CA SER A 195 20.81 0.28 8.65
C SER A 195 19.47 0.95 8.42
N PHE A 196 18.36 0.36 8.82
CA PHE A 196 17.03 0.92 8.60
C PHE A 196 16.57 1.77 9.78
N ASP A 197 16.14 2.98 9.47
CA ASP A 197 15.50 3.90 10.42
C ASP A 197 14.07 3.50 10.67
N LEU A 198 13.36 3.05 9.60
CA LEU A 198 11.98 2.60 9.63
C LEU A 198 11.82 1.26 8.92
N ILE A 199 11.01 0.37 9.51
CA ILE A 199 10.48 -0.83 8.86
C ILE A 199 8.96 -0.73 8.89
N LEU A 200 8.34 -0.76 7.71
CA LEU A 200 6.89 -0.68 7.53
C LEU A 200 6.39 -1.99 6.92
N SER A 201 5.21 -2.42 7.27
CA SER A 201 4.56 -3.56 6.61
C SER A 201 3.04 -3.55 6.77
N ASN A 202 2.34 -3.85 5.69
CA ASN A 202 0.98 -4.35 5.72
C ASN A 202 1.02 -5.85 5.34
N PRO A 203 1.32 -6.75 6.28
CA PRO A 203 1.46 -8.18 6.00
C PRO A 203 0.09 -8.85 5.87
N PRO A 204 -0.01 -10.03 5.24
CA PRO A 204 -1.21 -10.84 5.30
C PRO A 204 -1.58 -11.17 6.76
N TYR A 205 -2.78 -10.74 7.19
CA TYR A 205 -3.22 -10.87 8.59
C TYR A 205 -4.62 -11.47 8.75
N ILE A 206 -5.29 -11.87 7.66
CA ILE A 206 -6.63 -12.47 7.74
C ILE A 206 -6.49 -13.96 8.10
N ASP A 207 -7.25 -14.41 9.10
CA ASP A 207 -7.37 -15.84 9.44
C ASP A 207 -7.92 -16.60 8.21
N PRO A 208 -7.29 -17.71 7.77
CA PRO A 208 -7.75 -18.44 6.59
C PRO A 208 -9.17 -19.01 6.70
N ARG A 209 -9.72 -19.05 7.93
CA ARG A 209 -11.10 -19.48 8.21
C ARG A 209 -12.11 -18.35 8.14
N ASP A 210 -11.65 -17.09 7.95
CA ASP A 210 -12.54 -15.94 7.88
C ASP A 210 -13.41 -16.04 6.60
N PRO A 211 -14.76 -16.05 6.74
CA PRO A 211 -15.66 -16.17 5.60
C PRO A 211 -15.54 -15.02 4.61
N HIS A 212 -15.12 -13.82 5.05
CA HIS A 212 -14.97 -12.66 4.18
C HIS A 212 -13.94 -12.87 3.05
N LEU A 213 -12.99 -13.82 3.18
CA LEU A 213 -12.06 -14.19 2.10
C LEU A 213 -12.78 -14.70 0.82
N HIS A 214 -14.02 -15.13 0.96
CA HIS A 214 -14.83 -15.65 -0.16
C HIS A 214 -15.91 -14.67 -0.61
N GLU A 215 -15.93 -13.44 -0.07
CA GLU A 215 -16.95 -12.44 -0.33
C GLU A 215 -16.37 -11.22 -1.07
N GLY A 216 -17.26 -10.51 -1.77
CA GLY A 216 -16.93 -9.24 -2.42
C GLY A 216 -15.72 -9.29 -3.34
N ASP A 217 -14.89 -8.26 -3.23
CA ASP A 217 -13.69 -8.06 -4.05
C ASP A 217 -12.53 -8.98 -3.60
N LEU A 218 -12.48 -9.39 -2.32
CA LEU A 218 -11.38 -10.19 -1.75
C LEU A 218 -11.15 -11.53 -2.46
N ARG A 219 -12.21 -12.15 -3.00
CA ARG A 219 -12.13 -13.43 -3.74
C ARG A 219 -11.34 -13.33 -5.06
N PHE A 220 -11.09 -12.12 -5.56
CA PHE A 220 -10.31 -11.87 -6.78
C PHE A 220 -8.88 -11.47 -6.48
N GLU A 221 -8.57 -11.14 -5.23
CA GLU A 221 -7.24 -10.72 -4.82
C GLU A 221 -6.34 -11.92 -4.50
N PRO A 222 -5.01 -11.78 -4.63
CA PRO A 222 -4.11 -12.91 -4.41
C PRO A 222 -4.23 -13.38 -2.95
N ARG A 223 -4.60 -14.63 -2.75
CA ARG A 223 -4.82 -15.21 -1.42
C ARG A 223 -3.61 -15.03 -0.49
N LYS A 224 -2.39 -15.13 -1.04
CA LYS A 224 -1.14 -14.94 -0.30
C LYS A 224 -0.93 -13.51 0.21
N ALA A 225 -1.63 -12.52 -0.35
CA ALA A 225 -1.59 -11.14 0.12
C ALA A 225 -2.66 -10.85 1.20
N LEU A 226 -3.60 -11.78 1.42
CA LEU A 226 -4.69 -11.64 2.37
C LEU A 226 -4.47 -12.43 3.65
N THR A 227 -4.03 -13.69 3.53
CA THR A 227 -3.90 -14.62 4.65
C THR A 227 -2.52 -15.27 4.71
N ASP A 228 -2.05 -15.53 5.92
CA ASP A 228 -0.83 -16.28 6.21
C ASP A 228 -1.03 -17.80 6.22
N GLU A 229 -2.25 -18.29 5.92
CA GLU A 229 -2.70 -19.68 5.95
C GLU A 229 -2.59 -20.36 7.34
N HIS A 230 -2.44 -19.56 8.43
CA HIS A 230 -2.33 -20.05 9.81
C HIS A 230 -3.38 -19.39 10.73
N ASP A 231 -3.01 -18.36 11.48
CA ASP A 231 -3.85 -17.69 12.48
C ASP A 231 -3.94 -16.17 12.27
N GLY A 232 -3.47 -15.68 11.12
CA GLY A 232 -3.41 -14.26 10.79
C GLY A 232 -2.29 -13.49 11.51
N LEU A 233 -1.42 -14.15 12.26
CA LEU A 233 -0.29 -13.53 12.97
C LEU A 233 1.08 -14.12 12.58
N GLN A 234 1.10 -15.15 11.75
CA GLN A 234 2.34 -15.84 11.40
C GLN A 234 3.30 -14.93 10.62
N CYS A 235 2.80 -14.16 9.67
CA CYS A 235 3.63 -13.20 8.94
C CYS A 235 4.22 -12.13 9.87
N ILE A 236 3.43 -11.63 10.82
CA ILE A 236 3.88 -10.68 11.84
C ILE A 236 4.99 -11.28 12.70
N ARG A 237 4.86 -12.55 13.14
CA ARG A 237 5.92 -13.24 13.88
C ARG A 237 7.22 -13.35 13.08
N LEU A 238 7.15 -13.74 11.80
CA LEU A 238 8.31 -13.84 10.90
C LEU A 238 9.02 -12.49 10.71
N ILE A 239 8.25 -11.42 10.60
CA ILE A 239 8.81 -10.07 10.51
C ILE A 239 9.50 -9.69 11.81
N LEU A 240 8.88 -9.92 12.95
CA LEU A 240 9.40 -9.52 14.27
C LEU A 240 10.61 -10.36 14.72
N ASP A 241 10.70 -11.61 14.28
CA ASP A 241 11.83 -12.51 14.62
C ASP A 241 13.20 -11.93 14.24
N ARG A 242 13.25 -11.14 13.15
CA ARG A 242 14.50 -10.59 12.64
C ARG A 242 14.53 -9.06 12.54
N CYS A 243 13.48 -8.36 12.87
CA CYS A 243 13.40 -6.90 12.66
C CYS A 243 14.56 -6.14 13.35
N GLN A 244 14.94 -6.58 14.56
CA GLN A 244 16.04 -5.96 15.31
C GLN A 244 17.41 -6.12 14.64
N GLU A 245 17.63 -7.14 13.81
CA GLU A 245 18.88 -7.28 13.06
C GLU A 245 19.04 -6.13 12.04
N PHE A 246 17.93 -5.68 11.46
CA PHE A 246 17.91 -4.70 10.38
C PHE A 246 17.68 -3.27 10.84
N LEU A 247 16.97 -3.06 11.96
CA LEU A 247 16.76 -1.73 12.54
C LEU A 247 18.06 -1.13 13.08
N LYS A 248 18.26 0.16 12.86
CA LYS A 248 19.24 0.97 13.60
C LYS A 248 18.90 0.98 15.09
N GLY A 249 19.83 1.41 15.94
CA GLY A 249 19.48 1.83 17.31
C GLY A 249 18.51 3.00 17.22
N ASP A 250 17.42 2.96 17.98
CA ASP A 250 16.32 3.91 17.96
C ASP A 250 15.40 3.82 16.71
N GLY A 251 15.63 2.86 15.82
CA GLY A 251 14.80 2.62 14.64
C GLY A 251 13.41 2.07 15.03
N LEU A 252 12.40 2.42 14.23
CA LEU A 252 11.00 2.10 14.46
C LEU A 252 10.50 1.04 13.49
N ILE A 253 9.69 0.11 13.98
CA ILE A 253 8.85 -0.78 13.14
C ILE A 253 7.38 -0.44 13.32
N ALA A 254 6.64 -0.41 12.21
CA ALA A 254 5.19 -0.22 12.19
C ALA A 254 4.52 -1.30 11.34
N LEU A 255 3.52 -1.95 11.91
CA LEU A 255 2.81 -3.09 11.31
C LEU A 255 1.31 -2.83 11.28
N GLU A 256 0.70 -2.92 10.10
CA GLU A 256 -0.76 -3.00 9.98
C GLU A 256 -1.23 -4.38 10.44
N HIS A 257 -2.44 -4.44 10.99
CA HIS A 257 -3.08 -5.66 11.46
C HIS A 257 -4.61 -5.53 11.49
N GLY A 258 -5.30 -6.63 11.65
CA GLY A 258 -6.75 -6.66 11.84
C GLY A 258 -7.18 -5.88 13.10
N TYR A 259 -8.35 -5.24 13.05
CA TYR A 259 -8.86 -4.38 14.13
C TYR A 259 -8.94 -5.09 15.50
N ASN A 260 -9.05 -6.40 15.53
CA ASN A 260 -9.14 -7.24 16.74
C ASN A 260 -7.78 -7.83 17.18
N GLN A 261 -6.68 -7.57 16.46
CA GLN A 261 -5.36 -8.18 16.69
C GLN A 261 -4.40 -7.28 17.50
N ALA A 262 -4.74 -6.01 17.77
CA ALA A 262 -3.85 -5.04 18.39
C ALA A 262 -3.17 -5.51 19.69
N ALA A 263 -3.91 -6.16 20.57
CA ALA A 263 -3.35 -6.66 21.85
C ALA A 263 -2.31 -7.76 21.62
N GLN A 264 -2.56 -8.66 20.67
CA GLN A 264 -1.65 -9.76 20.31
C GLN A 264 -0.41 -9.22 19.63
N VAL A 265 -0.55 -8.26 18.70
CA VAL A 265 0.59 -7.65 17.99
C VAL A 265 1.48 -6.88 18.96
N ARG A 266 0.92 -6.11 19.91
CA ARG A 266 1.73 -5.46 20.97
C ARG A 266 2.47 -6.48 21.83
N ALA A 267 1.84 -7.61 22.16
CA ALA A 267 2.52 -8.66 22.90
C ALA A 267 3.70 -9.24 22.13
N LEU A 268 3.54 -9.45 20.81
CA LEU A 268 4.63 -9.92 19.93
C LEU A 268 5.76 -8.89 19.79
N LEU A 269 5.45 -7.59 19.67
CA LEU A 269 6.45 -6.51 19.66
C LEU A 269 7.27 -6.49 20.96
N ASN A 270 6.61 -6.59 22.13
CA ASN A 270 7.29 -6.69 23.42
C ASN A 270 8.15 -7.97 23.53
N GLN A 271 7.66 -9.12 23.06
CA GLN A 271 8.42 -10.38 23.04
C GLN A 271 9.66 -10.29 22.12
N ALA A 272 9.57 -9.52 21.04
CA ALA A 272 10.70 -9.23 20.17
C ALA A 272 11.72 -8.27 20.82
N GLY A 273 11.48 -7.78 22.05
CA GLY A 273 12.38 -6.91 22.79
C GLY A 273 12.37 -5.45 22.31
N LEU A 274 11.26 -5.01 21.72
CA LEU A 274 11.07 -3.61 21.32
C LEU A 274 10.47 -2.80 22.49
N SER A 275 10.82 -1.52 22.57
CA SER A 275 10.28 -0.54 23.53
C SER A 275 9.22 0.36 22.88
N ASP A 276 8.60 1.22 23.67
CA ASP A 276 7.62 2.22 23.23
C ASP A 276 6.49 1.61 22.38
N VAL A 277 6.03 0.43 22.82
CA VAL A 277 5.02 -0.35 22.09
C VAL A 277 3.64 0.25 22.29
N GLU A 278 3.04 0.72 21.20
CA GLU A 278 1.68 1.27 21.19
C GLU A 278 0.90 0.83 19.96
N SER A 279 -0.41 1.09 19.94
CA SER A 279 -1.25 0.91 18.74
C SER A 279 -1.96 2.22 18.42
N ARG A 280 -2.14 2.49 17.13
CA ARG A 280 -2.82 3.68 16.62
C ARG A 280 -4.11 3.29 15.89
N PRO A 281 -5.21 4.04 16.11
CA PRO A 281 -6.47 3.80 15.44
C PRO A 281 -6.50 4.40 14.03
N ASP A 282 -7.35 3.84 13.19
CA ASP A 282 -7.80 4.44 11.95
C ASP A 282 -8.84 5.57 12.21
N LEU A 283 -9.31 6.22 11.14
CA LEU A 283 -10.31 7.28 11.23
C LEU A 283 -11.67 6.80 11.77
N ALA A 284 -11.96 5.50 11.73
CA ALA A 284 -13.15 4.88 12.32
C ALA A 284 -12.96 4.54 13.80
N GLY A 285 -11.76 4.74 14.36
CA GLY A 285 -11.43 4.44 15.75
C GLY A 285 -10.99 2.99 15.99
N HIS A 286 -10.81 2.20 14.96
CA HIS A 286 -10.31 0.82 15.07
C HIS A 286 -8.79 0.80 15.10
N MET A 287 -8.20 0.08 16.07
CA MET A 287 -6.75 -0.11 16.12
C MET A 287 -6.27 -0.84 14.86
N ARG A 288 -5.40 -0.19 14.09
CA ARG A 288 -4.97 -0.64 12.77
C ARG A 288 -3.47 -0.85 12.66
N ILE A 289 -2.68 -0.03 13.34
CA ILE A 289 -1.23 -0.09 13.33
C ILE A 289 -0.72 -0.31 14.74
N SER A 290 0.27 -1.18 14.89
CA SER A 290 1.06 -1.30 16.10
C SER A 290 2.52 -1.01 15.79
N ILE A 291 3.17 -0.26 16.67
CA ILE A 291 4.56 0.17 16.53
C ILE A 291 5.40 -0.32 17.69
N GLY A 292 6.71 -0.38 17.46
CA GLY A 292 7.72 -0.62 18.49
C GLY A 292 9.05 -0.06 18.06
N ARG A 293 9.89 0.30 19.01
CA ARG A 293 11.19 0.93 18.77
C ARG A 293 12.32 0.04 19.27
N LYS A 294 13.38 -0.10 18.50
CA LYS A 294 14.59 -0.77 18.94
C LYS A 294 15.33 0.12 19.93
N ALA A 295 15.78 -0.43 21.05
CA ALA A 295 16.57 0.30 22.03
C ALA A 295 17.80 0.98 21.39
N PRO A 296 18.14 2.22 21.76
CA PRO A 296 19.34 2.89 21.27
C PRO A 296 20.59 2.05 21.58
N LYS A 297 21.58 2.07 20.66
CA LYS A 297 22.88 1.46 20.96
C LYS A 297 23.49 2.20 22.15
N THR A 298 23.64 1.52 23.29
CA THR A 298 24.40 2.08 24.41
C THR A 298 25.80 2.45 23.91
N PRO A 299 26.26 3.71 24.06
CA PRO A 299 27.64 4.04 23.73
C PRO A 299 28.55 3.08 24.49
N LEU A 300 29.47 2.41 23.80
CA LEU A 300 30.51 1.62 24.45
C LEU A 300 31.19 2.55 25.46
N ALA A 301 30.95 2.32 26.75
CA ALA A 301 31.67 3.00 27.79
C ALA A 301 33.16 2.80 27.47
N ASN A 302 33.87 3.89 27.21
CA ASN A 302 35.33 3.90 27.02
C ASN A 302 35.91 3.10 28.19
N ARG A 303 36.34 1.87 27.95
CA ARG A 303 37.18 1.14 28.88
C ARG A 303 38.55 1.87 28.84
N SER A 304 38.70 2.80 29.77
CA SER A 304 39.97 3.37 30.13
C SER A 304 40.88 2.33 30.77
#